data_ab32a97606ea00ef198b6930babfd4a8
#
_entry.id   ab32a97606ea00ef198b6930babfd4a8
#
_cell.length_a   1.000
_cell.length_b   1.000
_cell.length_c   1.000
_cell.angle_alpha   90.00
_cell.angle_beta   90.00
_cell.angle_gamma   90.00
#
_symmetry.space_group_name_H-M   'P 1'
#
loop_
_entity.id
_entity.type
_entity.pdbx_description
1 polymer ?
#
loop_
_entity_poly.entity_id
_entity_poly.type
_entity_poly.pdbx_seq_one_letter_code
_entity_poly.pdbx_strand_id
1 'polypeptide(L)' 'MKLVRFGPAGRERPGVLLEDGARLDCSGFGLDWGEAFFGSDGLPRLVAWLDQH' A
#
# COMPACT_ATOMS: atom_id res chain seq x y z
N MET A 1 8.56 -2.94 6.62
CA MET A 1 7.66 -2.55 5.53
C MET A 1 7.47 -1.04 5.52
N LYS A 2 7.58 -0.42 4.38
CA LYS A 2 7.32 1.02 4.23
C LYS A 2 6.20 1.23 3.25
N LEU A 3 5.31 2.16 3.57
CA LEU A 3 4.27 2.59 2.63
C LEU A 3 4.90 3.59 1.67
N VAL A 4 4.75 3.33 0.38
CA VAL A 4 5.34 4.16 -0.66
C VAL A 4 4.31 4.42 -1.75
N ARG A 5 4.61 5.38 -2.61
CA ARG A 5 3.87 5.59 -3.84
C ARG A 5 4.85 5.59 -4.99
N PHE A 6 4.46 5.00 -6.09
CA PHE A 6 5.30 4.99 -7.28
C PHE A 6 4.46 5.06 -8.54
N GLY A 7 5.11 5.42 -9.62
CA GLY A 7 4.48 5.62 -10.90
C GLY A 7 4.70 7.03 -11.42
N PRO A 8 4.19 7.36 -12.62
CA PRO A 8 4.35 8.70 -13.20
C PRO A 8 3.69 9.77 -12.34
N ALA A 9 4.22 10.99 -12.39
CA ALA A 9 3.64 12.13 -11.68
C ALA A 9 2.17 12.29 -12.05
N GLY A 10 1.31 12.46 -11.05
CA GLY A 10 -0.13 12.57 -11.24
C GLY A 10 -0.85 11.24 -11.39
N ARG A 11 -0.12 10.14 -11.45
CA ARG A 11 -0.69 8.78 -11.54
C ARG A 11 -0.01 7.82 -10.58
N GLU A 12 0.51 8.35 -9.48
CA GLU A 12 1.14 7.52 -8.48
C GLU A 12 0.11 6.57 -7.88
N ARG A 13 0.57 5.37 -7.55
CA ARG A 13 -0.28 4.35 -6.95
C ARG A 13 0.35 3.87 -5.66
N PRO A 14 -0.48 3.37 -4.72
CA PRO A 14 0.05 2.88 -3.44
C PRO A 14 0.84 1.60 -3.64
N GLY A 15 1.89 1.47 -2.85
CA GLY A 15 2.69 0.26 -2.82
C GLY A 15 3.37 0.11 -1.48
N VAL A 16 4.08 -0.98 -1.30
CA VAL A 16 4.89 -1.20 -0.10
C VAL A 16 6.29 -1.59 -0.53
N LEU A 17 7.26 -1.15 0.27
CA LEU A 17 8.64 -1.57 0.14
C LEU A 17 8.91 -2.57 1.26
N LEU A 18 9.26 -3.79 0.89
CA LEU A 18 9.52 -4.86 1.83
C LEU A 18 10.97 -4.81 2.32
N GLU A 19 11.24 -5.53 3.40
CA GLU A 19 12.56 -5.49 4.03
C GLU A 19 13.66 -6.02 3.14
N ASP A 20 13.34 -6.92 2.21
CA ASP A 20 14.29 -7.47 1.25
C ASP A 20 14.50 -6.55 0.04
N GLY A 21 13.90 -5.38 0.02
CA GLY A 21 13.97 -4.43 -1.09
C GLY A 21 12.96 -4.64 -2.18
N ALA A 22 12.12 -5.66 -2.09
CA ALA A 22 11.07 -5.89 -3.08
C ALA A 22 9.95 -4.85 -2.93
N ARG A 23 9.33 -4.49 -4.04
CA ARG A 23 8.21 -3.56 -4.08
C ARG A 23 6.95 -4.29 -4.51
N LEU A 24 5.86 -4.04 -3.80
CA LEU A 24 4.56 -4.59 -4.17
C LEU A 24 3.61 -3.45 -4.55
N ASP A 25 2.90 -3.64 -5.64
CA ASP A 25 1.85 -2.72 -6.08
C ASP A 25 0.58 -3.04 -5.28
N CYS A 26 0.09 -2.08 -4.53
CA CYS A 26 -1.09 -2.26 -3.68
C CYS A 26 -2.33 -1.59 -4.27
N SER A 27 -2.34 -1.32 -5.58
CA SER A 27 -3.52 -0.74 -6.23
C SER A 27 -4.76 -1.61 -6.04
N GLY A 28 -4.60 -2.93 -6.04
CA GLY A 28 -5.70 -3.86 -5.85
C GLY A 28 -6.29 -3.87 -4.44
N PHE A 29 -5.60 -3.27 -3.48
CA PHE A 29 -6.12 -3.15 -2.12
C PHE A 29 -7.33 -2.21 -2.05
N GLY A 30 -7.39 -1.22 -2.93
CA GLY A 30 -8.55 -0.34 -3.03
C GLY A 30 -8.47 0.95 -2.24
N LEU A 31 -7.45 1.14 -1.44
CA LEU A 31 -7.25 2.38 -0.67
C LEU A 31 -5.85 2.92 -0.92
N ASP A 32 -5.76 4.23 -1.09
CA ASP A 32 -4.48 4.92 -1.12
C ASP A 32 -4.06 5.25 0.32
N TRP A 33 -2.82 5.68 0.49
CA TRP A 33 -2.25 6.04 1.79
C TRP A 33 -2.72 7.44 2.20
N GLY A 34 -3.92 7.53 2.71
CA GLY A 34 -4.53 8.80 3.09
C GLY A 34 -5.46 8.64 4.28
N GLU A 35 -6.31 9.64 4.50
CA GLU A 35 -7.18 9.67 5.68
C GLU A 35 -8.10 8.47 5.77
N ALA A 36 -8.66 8.04 4.64
CA ALA A 36 -9.55 6.88 4.63
C ALA A 36 -8.82 5.61 5.07
N PHE A 37 -7.56 5.47 4.67
CA PHE A 37 -6.74 4.34 5.07
C PHE A 37 -6.42 4.39 6.57
N PHE A 38 -5.87 5.52 7.03
CA PHE A 38 -5.42 5.63 8.40
C PHE A 38 -6.58 5.73 9.39
N GLY A 39 -7.71 6.27 8.98
CA GLY A 39 -8.89 6.41 9.83
C GLY A 39 -9.78 5.18 9.92
N SER A 40 -9.48 4.10 9.18
CA SER A 40 -10.34 2.92 9.11
C SER A 40 -9.61 1.63 9.42
N ASP A 41 -8.59 1.66 10.29
CA ASP A 41 -7.76 0.50 10.62
C ASP A 41 -7.09 -0.08 9.37
N GLY A 42 -6.59 0.80 8.51
CA GLY A 42 -6.03 0.39 7.23
C GLY A 42 -4.82 -0.52 7.36
N LEU A 43 -3.93 -0.27 8.34
CA LEU A 43 -2.73 -1.09 8.49
C LEU A 43 -3.05 -2.57 8.77
N PRO A 44 -3.90 -2.92 9.75
CA PRO A 44 -4.27 -4.32 9.92
C PRO A 44 -4.93 -4.93 8.70
N ARG A 45 -5.77 -4.16 8.01
CA ARG A 45 -6.43 -4.62 6.78
C ARG A 45 -5.42 -4.86 5.67
N LEU A 46 -4.42 -3.98 5.55
CA LEU A 46 -3.36 -4.13 4.56
C LEU A 46 -2.54 -5.39 4.83
N VAL A 47 -2.17 -5.63 6.09
CA VAL A 47 -1.40 -6.82 6.45
C VAL A 47 -2.18 -8.09 6.06
N ALA A 48 -3.47 -8.13 6.36
CA ALA A 48 -4.32 -9.27 5.99
C ALA A 48 -4.39 -9.45 4.47
N TRP A 49 -4.49 -8.34 3.73
CA TRP A 49 -4.52 -8.39 2.28
C TRP A 49 -3.20 -8.91 1.71
N LEU A 50 -2.08 -8.45 2.26
CA LEU A 50 -0.76 -8.89 1.82
C LEU A 50 -0.54 -10.38 2.06
N ASP A 51 -1.09 -10.92 3.14
CA ASP A 51 -0.98 -12.35 3.45
C ASP A 51 -1.68 -13.23 2.41
N GLN A 52 -2.62 -12.67 1.65
CA GLN A 52 -3.34 -13.40 0.62
C GLN A 52 -2.73 -13.21 -0.77
N HIS A 53 -1.72 -12.41 -0.88
CA HIS A 53 -1.05 -12.10 -2.13
C HIS A 53 0.45 -12.25 -1.97
#